data_fe5a431b7873c9e11b40ace5948074df
#
_entry.id   fe5a431b7873c9e11b40ace5948074df
#
_cell.length_a   1.000
_cell.length_b   1.000
_cell.length_c   1.000
_cell.angle_alpha   90.00
_cell.angle_beta   90.00
_cell.angle_gamma   90.00
#
_symmetry.space_group_name_H-M   'P 1'
#
loop_
_entity.id
_entity.type
_entity.pdbx_description
1 polymer ?
#
loop_
_entity_poly.entity_id
_entity_poly.type
_entity_poly.pdbx_seq_one_letter_code
_entity_poly.pdbx_strand_id
1 'polypeptide(L)'
;ITSIAVGIGTREVESKLRDNNEKTSLKQVFKVLGKNDQLMWLSLGYWFYGLGINTLNALQLYYFTFILGDSGKYSILYGLNTVVGLVSVSLFPSLAGKFNRKRLFYGCIAVMLGGIGIFSIAGTSLPMILTAAELFFIPQPLVFLVILMIISDSVEYGQWKLGHRDESLTLSVRPLVDKLGGAMSNWLVSTIAVAAGMTTGASASTITTHQQSIFKLSMFAFPAATMLIGAFIIARKVTLTEARHAKIVEELEHRFSVATSENEVKANVVSLVTPTTGYLVDLSSVNDEHFASGSMGKGFAI
;
A
#
# COMPACT_ATOMS: atom_id res chain seq x y z
N ILE A 1 20.91 -16.37 -0.20
CA ILE A 1 20.59 -17.66 -0.86
C ILE A 1 19.29 -17.54 -1.66
N THR A 2 18.19 -17.03 -1.08
CA THR A 2 16.89 -16.89 -1.77
C THR A 2 16.96 -15.97 -2.99
N SER A 3 17.65 -14.83 -2.91
CA SER A 3 17.81 -13.89 -4.04
C SER A 3 18.58 -14.50 -5.20
N ILE A 4 19.58 -15.35 -4.91
CA ILE A 4 20.34 -16.07 -5.93
C ILE A 4 19.48 -17.16 -6.59
N ALA A 5 18.69 -17.88 -5.81
CA ALA A 5 17.76 -18.90 -6.32
C ALA A 5 16.70 -18.28 -7.27
N VAL A 6 16.19 -17.10 -6.92
CA VAL A 6 15.28 -16.35 -7.80
C VAL A 6 16.00 -15.91 -9.08
N GLY A 7 17.22 -15.37 -8.99
CA GLY A 7 17.99 -14.94 -10.15
C GLY A 7 18.36 -16.07 -11.12
N ILE A 8 18.55 -17.30 -10.61
CA ILE A 8 18.83 -18.48 -11.45
C ILE A 8 17.53 -19.09 -11.99
N GLY A 9 16.44 -19.06 -11.22
CA GLY A 9 15.16 -19.70 -11.54
C GLY A 9 14.21 -18.87 -12.43
N THR A 10 14.45 -17.56 -12.57
CA THR A 10 13.63 -16.69 -13.40
C THR A 10 14.31 -16.36 -14.72
N ARG A 11 13.68 -16.73 -15.83
CA ARG A 11 14.05 -16.26 -17.16
C ARG A 11 13.29 -14.97 -17.45
N GLU A 12 13.99 -13.87 -17.61
CA GLU A 12 13.38 -12.62 -18.05
C GLU A 12 13.01 -12.75 -19.52
N VAL A 13 11.70 -12.64 -19.83
CA VAL A 13 11.22 -12.61 -21.22
C VAL A 13 11.27 -11.15 -21.65
N GLU A 14 12.19 -10.81 -22.54
CA GLU A 14 12.22 -9.49 -23.19
C GLU A 14 10.96 -9.31 -24.04
N SER A 15 10.08 -8.42 -23.60
CA SER A 15 8.89 -8.04 -24.35
C SER A 15 9.14 -6.66 -24.98
N LYS A 16 8.91 -6.54 -26.30
CA LYS A 16 8.98 -5.26 -27.02
C LYS A 16 8.01 -4.21 -26.48
N LEU A 17 7.01 -4.62 -25.69
CA LEU A 17 6.11 -3.73 -24.95
C LEU A 17 6.79 -3.05 -23.75
N ARG A 18 7.98 -3.51 -23.34
CA ARG A 18 8.76 -3.01 -22.20
C ARG A 18 9.79 -1.93 -22.58
N ASP A 19 10.02 -1.71 -23.87
CA ASP A 19 11.00 -0.74 -24.38
C ASP A 19 10.60 0.74 -24.16
N ASN A 20 9.38 1.01 -23.70
CA ASN A 20 8.93 2.33 -23.23
C ASN A 20 9.18 2.53 -21.73
N ASN A 21 10.29 2.04 -21.21
CA ASN A 21 10.72 2.30 -19.83
C ASN A 21 11.15 3.77 -19.67
N GLU A 22 10.21 4.67 -19.50
CA GLU A 22 10.49 5.91 -18.81
C GLU A 22 11.08 5.56 -17.44
N LYS A 23 12.37 5.89 -17.25
CA LYS A 23 13.05 5.67 -15.97
C LYS A 23 12.23 6.32 -14.87
N THR A 24 11.60 5.51 -14.03
CA THR A 24 10.77 5.98 -12.91
C THR A 24 11.64 6.84 -11.99
N SER A 25 11.41 8.13 -12.01
CA SER A 25 12.10 9.10 -11.17
C SER A 25 11.32 9.33 -9.88
N LEU A 26 12.00 9.57 -8.75
CA LEU A 26 11.35 10.00 -7.51
C LEU A 26 10.42 11.20 -7.74
N LYS A 27 10.79 12.12 -8.65
CA LYS A 27 9.94 13.26 -9.03
C LYS A 27 8.60 12.82 -9.64
N GLN A 28 8.59 11.74 -10.43
CA GLN A 28 7.34 11.19 -10.99
C GLN A 28 6.47 10.57 -9.92
N VAL A 29 7.06 9.85 -8.94
CA VAL A 29 6.32 9.28 -7.80
C VAL A 29 5.62 10.39 -7.01
N PHE A 30 6.33 11.48 -6.68
CA PHE A 30 5.74 12.64 -6.00
C PHE A 30 4.69 13.37 -6.84
N LYS A 31 4.85 13.40 -8.18
CA LYS A 31 3.86 13.99 -9.09
C LYS A 31 2.57 13.18 -9.12
N VAL A 32 2.65 11.86 -9.20
CA VAL A 32 1.49 10.96 -9.15
C VAL A 32 0.81 11.05 -7.77
N LEU A 33 1.60 11.02 -6.70
CA LEU A 33 1.11 11.18 -5.33
C LEU A 33 0.32 12.50 -5.16
N GLY A 34 0.85 13.61 -5.67
CA GLY A 34 0.20 14.93 -5.57
C GLY A 34 -1.08 15.07 -6.42
N LYS A 35 -1.19 14.32 -7.53
CA LYS A 35 -2.40 14.34 -8.39
C LYS A 35 -3.50 13.41 -7.87
N ASN A 36 -3.14 12.30 -7.23
CA ASN A 36 -4.07 11.35 -6.62
C ASN A 36 -4.27 11.70 -5.14
N ASP A 37 -5.28 12.51 -4.85
CA ASP A 37 -5.54 13.00 -3.50
C ASP A 37 -5.86 11.88 -2.49
N GLN A 38 -6.52 10.79 -2.92
CA GLN A 38 -6.80 9.66 -2.03
C GLN A 38 -5.52 8.93 -1.64
N LEU A 39 -4.63 8.68 -2.60
CA LEU A 39 -3.32 8.09 -2.36
C LEU A 39 -2.46 9.00 -1.47
N MET A 40 -2.46 10.31 -1.72
CA MET A 40 -1.70 11.29 -0.93
C MET A 40 -2.11 11.29 0.54
N TRP A 41 -3.40 11.40 0.83
CA TRP A 41 -3.91 11.42 2.21
C TRP A 41 -3.74 10.06 2.90
N LEU A 42 -3.93 8.96 2.17
CA LEU A 42 -3.67 7.62 2.68
C LEU A 42 -2.21 7.45 3.06
N SER A 43 -1.28 7.87 2.19
CA SER A 43 0.17 7.79 2.41
C SER A 43 0.61 8.62 3.61
N LEU A 44 0.07 9.83 3.76
CA LEU A 44 0.36 10.67 4.91
C LEU A 44 -0.14 10.06 6.22
N GLY A 45 -1.38 9.55 6.24
CA GLY A 45 -1.93 8.87 7.40
C GLY A 45 -1.17 7.60 7.75
N TYR A 46 -0.79 6.82 6.75
CA TYR A 46 0.01 5.61 6.92
C TYR A 46 1.44 5.91 7.40
N TRP A 47 2.04 7.01 6.95
CA TRP A 47 3.34 7.45 7.44
C TRP A 47 3.34 7.77 8.94
N PHE A 48 2.34 8.52 9.43
CA PHE A 48 2.20 8.80 10.87
C PHE A 48 1.97 7.51 11.68
N TYR A 49 1.15 6.60 11.17
CA TYR A 49 0.93 5.29 11.78
C TYR A 49 2.24 4.47 11.84
N GLY A 50 2.96 4.38 10.72
CA GLY A 50 4.22 3.65 10.61
C GLY A 50 5.32 4.24 11.50
N LEU A 51 5.37 5.57 11.64
CA LEU A 51 6.29 6.25 12.53
C LEU A 51 6.08 5.81 13.99
N GLY A 52 4.82 5.77 14.45
CA GLY A 52 4.48 5.30 15.79
C GLY A 52 4.85 3.84 16.01
N ILE A 53 4.46 2.95 15.09
CA ILE A 53 4.77 1.52 15.19
C ILE A 53 6.27 1.26 15.25
N ASN A 54 7.03 1.79 14.30
CA ASN A 54 8.46 1.53 14.21
C ASN A 54 9.18 2.06 15.45
N THR A 55 8.77 3.24 15.96
CA THR A 55 9.36 3.81 17.17
C THR A 55 9.07 2.94 18.39
N LEU A 56 7.83 2.51 18.61
CA LEU A 56 7.49 1.66 19.75
C LEU A 56 8.18 0.29 19.67
N ASN A 57 8.16 -0.36 18.50
CA ASN A 57 8.79 -1.66 18.29
C ASN A 57 10.30 -1.60 18.58
N ALA A 58 11.00 -0.55 18.16
CA ALA A 58 12.42 -0.38 18.44
C ALA A 58 12.70 -0.08 19.92
N LEU A 59 11.84 0.71 20.58
CA LEU A 59 12.01 1.04 22.00
C LEU A 59 11.70 -0.13 22.94
N GLN A 60 10.98 -1.17 22.49
CA GLN A 60 10.73 -2.37 23.31
C GLN A 60 12.03 -3.01 23.81
N LEU A 61 13.06 -3.13 22.97
CA LEU A 61 14.34 -3.68 23.39
C LEU A 61 14.98 -2.86 24.52
N TYR A 62 14.89 -1.54 24.43
CA TYR A 62 15.36 -0.64 25.51
C TYR A 62 14.57 -0.84 26.80
N TYR A 63 13.25 -1.06 26.70
CA TYR A 63 12.42 -1.35 27.86
C TYR A 63 12.86 -2.64 28.56
N PHE A 64 13.07 -3.71 27.82
CA PHE A 64 13.56 -4.98 28.36
C PHE A 64 14.95 -4.83 28.98
N THR A 65 15.84 -4.07 28.36
CA THR A 65 17.21 -3.87 28.84
C THR A 65 17.27 -2.99 30.08
N PHE A 66 16.60 -1.83 30.08
CA PHE A 66 16.82 -0.79 31.10
C PHE A 66 15.69 -0.65 32.14
N ILE A 67 14.46 -1.09 31.81
CA ILE A 67 13.34 -1.04 32.76
C ILE A 67 13.12 -2.41 33.42
N LEU A 68 13.08 -3.48 32.59
CA LEU A 68 12.95 -4.85 33.09
C LEU A 68 14.28 -5.40 33.64
N GLY A 69 15.41 -4.90 33.14
CA GLY A 69 16.77 -5.30 33.54
C GLY A 69 17.23 -6.63 32.95
N ASP A 70 16.53 -7.18 31.94
CA ASP A 70 16.85 -8.45 31.33
C ASP A 70 16.53 -8.45 29.81
N SER A 71 17.53 -8.11 29.01
CA SER A 71 17.40 -8.08 27.55
C SER A 71 17.16 -9.48 26.93
N GLY A 72 17.57 -10.54 27.62
CA GLY A 72 17.37 -11.93 27.14
C GLY A 72 15.89 -12.30 27.02
N LYS A 73 15.04 -11.74 27.89
CA LYS A 73 13.58 -11.94 27.83
C LYS A 73 12.90 -11.34 26.59
N TYR A 74 13.56 -10.39 25.91
CA TYR A 74 13.08 -9.86 24.63
C TYR A 74 12.97 -10.94 23.55
N SER A 75 13.83 -11.97 23.61
CA SER A 75 13.77 -13.11 22.69
C SER A 75 12.45 -13.90 22.81
N ILE A 76 11.87 -13.94 24.01
CA ILE A 76 10.55 -14.59 24.25
C ILE A 76 9.48 -13.84 23.49
N LEU A 77 9.45 -12.51 23.60
CA LEU A 77 8.49 -11.66 22.86
C LEU A 77 8.66 -11.84 21.35
N TYR A 78 9.89 -11.87 20.85
CA TYR A 78 10.15 -12.03 19.41
C TYR A 78 9.72 -13.40 18.88
N GLY A 79 9.87 -14.44 19.69
CA GLY A 79 9.36 -15.79 19.40
C GLY A 79 7.83 -15.83 19.35
N LEU A 80 7.16 -15.20 20.32
CA LEU A 80 5.70 -15.05 20.34
C LEU A 80 5.18 -14.30 19.13
N ASN A 81 5.76 -13.14 18.81
CA ASN A 81 5.40 -12.33 17.65
C ASN A 81 5.42 -13.13 16.34
N THR A 82 6.37 -14.09 16.19
CA THR A 82 6.43 -14.93 14.99
C THR A 82 5.20 -15.82 14.87
N VAL A 83 4.81 -16.50 15.93
CA VAL A 83 3.64 -17.41 15.93
C VAL A 83 2.34 -16.61 15.80
N VAL A 84 2.22 -15.56 16.60
CA VAL A 84 1.03 -14.69 16.64
C VAL A 84 0.83 -13.96 15.31
N GLY A 85 1.93 -13.52 14.66
CA GLY A 85 1.89 -12.91 13.33
C GLY A 85 1.32 -13.83 12.26
N LEU A 86 1.73 -15.11 12.25
CA LEU A 86 1.17 -16.11 11.32
C LEU A 86 -0.34 -16.31 11.54
N VAL A 87 -0.76 -16.42 12.79
CA VAL A 87 -2.21 -16.53 13.14
C VAL A 87 -2.96 -15.28 12.72
N SER A 88 -2.42 -14.09 12.99
CA SER A 88 -3.04 -12.82 12.63
C SER A 88 -3.27 -12.70 11.13
N VAL A 89 -2.26 -13.00 10.30
CA VAL A 89 -2.39 -12.98 8.83
C VAL A 89 -3.44 -14.00 8.36
N SER A 90 -3.47 -15.20 8.95
CA SER A 90 -4.43 -16.24 8.58
C SER A 90 -5.89 -15.86 8.90
N LEU A 91 -6.11 -15.01 9.90
CA LEU A 91 -7.44 -14.50 10.25
C LEU A 91 -7.93 -13.37 9.32
N PHE A 92 -7.03 -12.75 8.56
CA PHE A 92 -7.38 -11.59 7.74
C PHE A 92 -8.52 -11.82 6.74
N PRO A 93 -8.59 -12.91 5.94
CA PRO A 93 -9.68 -13.13 5.00
C PRO A 93 -11.06 -13.19 5.70
N SER A 94 -11.12 -13.84 6.86
CA SER A 94 -12.35 -13.94 7.65
C SER A 94 -12.80 -12.60 8.23
N LEU A 95 -11.86 -11.78 8.67
CA LEU A 95 -12.13 -10.44 9.20
C LEU A 95 -12.49 -9.46 8.08
N ALA A 96 -11.77 -9.48 6.96
CA ALA A 96 -12.05 -8.65 5.81
C ALA A 96 -13.39 -8.97 5.14
N GLY A 97 -13.87 -10.22 5.22
CA GLY A 97 -15.19 -10.62 4.75
C GLY A 97 -16.33 -10.16 5.65
N LYS A 98 -16.07 -9.93 6.95
CA LYS A 98 -17.10 -9.53 7.93
C LYS A 98 -17.16 -8.02 8.16
N PHE A 99 -16.04 -7.34 8.06
CA PHE A 99 -15.90 -5.93 8.39
C PHE A 99 -15.42 -5.13 7.17
N ASN A 100 -15.98 -3.95 6.98
CA ASN A 100 -15.46 -3.00 6.00
C ASN A 100 -14.04 -2.62 6.37
N ARG A 101 -13.18 -2.39 5.36
CA ARG A 101 -11.74 -2.05 5.53
C ARG A 101 -11.50 -0.95 6.57
N LYS A 102 -12.30 0.12 6.53
CA LYS A 102 -12.20 1.21 7.52
C LYS A 102 -12.53 0.77 8.94
N ARG A 103 -13.61 -0.02 9.13
CA ARG A 103 -13.98 -0.53 10.46
C ARG A 103 -12.89 -1.45 11.02
N LEU A 104 -12.35 -2.32 10.17
CA LEU A 104 -11.24 -3.20 10.54
C LEU A 104 -10.02 -2.38 10.94
N PHE A 105 -9.64 -1.37 10.14
CA PHE A 105 -8.54 -0.47 10.45
C PHE A 105 -8.69 0.20 11.83
N TYR A 106 -9.85 0.82 12.11
CA TYR A 106 -10.06 1.48 13.41
C TYR A 106 -10.14 0.52 14.58
N GLY A 107 -10.72 -0.66 14.37
CA GLY A 107 -10.71 -1.72 15.37
C GLY A 107 -9.28 -2.14 15.73
N CYS A 108 -8.43 -2.31 14.72
CA CYS A 108 -7.02 -2.59 14.92
C CYS A 108 -6.30 -1.48 15.69
N ILE A 109 -6.51 -0.21 15.32
CA ILE A 109 -5.93 0.94 16.04
C ILE A 109 -6.40 0.97 17.50
N ALA A 110 -7.68 0.73 17.76
CA ALA A 110 -8.21 0.70 19.14
C ALA A 110 -7.55 -0.38 19.98
N VAL A 111 -7.38 -1.59 19.45
CA VAL A 111 -6.67 -2.70 20.13
C VAL A 111 -5.22 -2.34 20.39
N MET A 112 -4.52 -1.74 19.42
CA MET A 112 -3.13 -1.29 19.58
C MET A 112 -2.98 -0.24 20.66
N LEU A 113 -3.87 0.76 20.70
CA LEU A 113 -3.86 1.80 21.74
C LEU A 113 -4.17 1.22 23.12
N GLY A 114 -5.07 0.24 23.19
CA GLY A 114 -5.31 -0.55 24.41
C GLY A 114 -4.04 -1.29 24.88
N GLY A 115 -3.32 -1.91 23.94
CA GLY A 115 -2.02 -2.54 24.19
C GLY A 115 -0.98 -1.54 24.75
N ILE A 116 -0.87 -0.36 24.13
CA ILE A 116 0.01 0.73 24.62
C ILE A 116 -0.38 1.15 26.05
N GLY A 117 -1.69 1.31 26.31
CA GLY A 117 -2.20 1.69 27.64
C GLY A 117 -1.82 0.65 28.70
N ILE A 118 -2.05 -0.64 28.43
CA ILE A 118 -1.68 -1.73 29.35
C ILE A 118 -0.16 -1.78 29.52
N PHE A 119 0.62 -1.63 28.46
CA PHE A 119 2.07 -1.64 28.53
C PHE A 119 2.61 -0.51 29.41
N SER A 120 2.01 0.69 29.34
CA SER A 120 2.44 1.86 30.12
C SER A 120 2.36 1.63 31.65
N ILE A 121 1.45 0.79 32.11
CA ILE A 121 1.26 0.46 33.52
C ILE A 121 1.85 -0.90 33.93
N ALA A 122 2.42 -1.66 32.98
CA ALA A 122 2.91 -3.02 33.24
C ALA A 122 4.13 -3.09 34.19
N GLY A 123 4.88 -1.99 34.32
CA GLY A 123 6.06 -1.93 35.20
C GLY A 123 7.08 -3.02 34.81
N THR A 124 7.44 -3.90 35.77
CA THR A 124 8.36 -5.02 35.58
C THR A 124 7.66 -6.38 35.48
N SER A 125 6.32 -6.41 35.40
CA SER A 125 5.56 -7.66 35.28
C SER A 125 5.69 -8.23 33.87
N LEU A 126 6.55 -9.25 33.70
CA LEU A 126 6.79 -9.86 32.41
C LEU A 126 5.50 -10.38 31.72
N PRO A 127 4.58 -11.08 32.41
CA PRO A 127 3.33 -11.51 31.76
C PRO A 127 2.49 -10.35 31.23
N MET A 128 2.42 -9.26 31.98
CA MET A 128 1.67 -8.06 31.57
C MET A 128 2.34 -7.34 30.40
N ILE A 129 3.68 -7.26 30.39
CA ILE A 129 4.47 -6.70 29.29
C ILE A 129 4.23 -7.52 28.01
N LEU A 130 4.33 -8.85 28.08
CA LEU A 130 4.13 -9.73 26.93
C LEU A 130 2.70 -9.61 26.40
N THR A 131 1.68 -9.68 27.26
CA THR A 131 0.28 -9.52 26.84
C THR A 131 0.03 -8.18 26.15
N ALA A 132 0.56 -7.10 26.73
CA ALA A 132 0.39 -5.76 26.19
C ALA A 132 1.12 -5.59 24.84
N ALA A 133 2.32 -6.13 24.73
CA ALA A 133 3.10 -6.10 23.49
C ALA A 133 2.43 -6.92 22.38
N GLU A 134 1.84 -8.07 22.71
CA GLU A 134 1.08 -8.89 21.74
C GLU A 134 -0.23 -8.21 21.31
N LEU A 135 -0.96 -7.56 22.21
CA LEU A 135 -2.13 -6.74 21.85
C LEU A 135 -1.75 -5.61 20.88
N PHE A 136 -0.56 -5.06 21.03
CA PHE A 136 -0.04 -4.07 20.09
C PHE A 136 0.41 -4.70 18.78
N PHE A 137 0.96 -5.93 18.79
CA PHE A 137 1.52 -6.60 17.61
C PHE A 137 0.46 -7.26 16.74
N ILE A 138 -0.53 -7.97 17.32
CA ILE A 138 -1.57 -8.72 16.59
C ILE A 138 -2.22 -7.92 15.45
N PRO A 139 -2.61 -6.65 15.65
CA PRO A 139 -3.27 -5.90 14.59
C PRO A 139 -2.32 -5.39 13.49
N GLN A 140 -1.00 -5.37 13.68
CA GLN A 140 -0.07 -4.76 12.72
C GLN A 140 -0.14 -5.43 11.33
N PRO A 141 -0.09 -6.76 11.18
CA PRO A 141 -0.24 -7.40 9.89
C PRO A 141 -1.61 -7.14 9.24
N LEU A 142 -2.67 -7.02 10.03
CA LEU A 142 -4.02 -6.74 9.54
C LEU A 142 -4.11 -5.32 8.95
N VAL A 143 -3.57 -4.33 9.68
CA VAL A 143 -3.49 -2.94 9.18
C VAL A 143 -2.67 -2.86 7.90
N PHE A 144 -1.55 -3.56 7.85
CA PHE A 144 -0.71 -3.65 6.66
C PHE A 144 -1.50 -4.12 5.43
N LEU A 145 -2.28 -5.19 5.56
CA LEU A 145 -3.09 -5.75 4.47
C LEU A 145 -4.24 -4.81 4.08
N VAL A 146 -4.91 -4.19 5.06
CA VAL A 146 -5.95 -3.19 4.78
C VAL A 146 -5.39 -2.01 3.99
N ILE A 147 -4.25 -1.46 4.39
CA ILE A 147 -3.62 -0.33 3.70
C ILE A 147 -3.20 -0.75 2.28
N LEU A 148 -2.66 -1.96 2.11
CA LEU A 148 -2.28 -2.48 0.80
C LEU A 148 -3.50 -2.56 -0.15
N MET A 149 -4.65 -3.03 0.35
CA MET A 149 -5.90 -3.06 -0.43
C MET A 149 -6.35 -1.65 -0.84
N ILE A 150 -6.32 -0.67 0.08
CA ILE A 150 -6.74 0.70 -0.24
C ILE A 150 -5.76 1.37 -1.23
N ILE A 151 -4.46 1.08 -1.16
CA ILE A 151 -3.48 1.54 -2.15
C ILE A 151 -3.78 0.93 -3.52
N SER A 152 -4.11 -0.37 -3.57
CA SER A 152 -4.52 -1.03 -4.83
C SER A 152 -5.75 -0.35 -5.43
N ASP A 153 -6.80 -0.09 -4.63
CA ASP A 153 -8.00 0.61 -5.11
C ASP A 153 -7.69 2.06 -5.56
N SER A 154 -6.63 2.67 -5.02
CA SER A 154 -6.21 4.01 -5.43
C SER A 154 -5.60 4.03 -6.85
N VAL A 155 -5.27 2.88 -7.43
CA VAL A 155 -4.85 2.75 -8.85
C VAL A 155 -6.04 3.07 -9.75
N GLU A 156 -7.17 2.39 -9.53
CA GLU A 156 -8.40 2.61 -10.30
C GLU A 156 -8.96 4.02 -10.08
N TYR A 157 -8.91 4.52 -8.83
CA TYR A 157 -9.28 5.91 -8.55
C TYR A 157 -8.39 6.90 -9.30
N GLY A 158 -7.08 6.66 -9.36
CA GLY A 158 -6.14 7.48 -10.13
C GLY A 158 -6.46 7.45 -11.63
N GLN A 159 -6.73 6.28 -12.19
CA GLN A 159 -7.11 6.09 -13.58
C GLN A 159 -8.44 6.80 -13.91
N TRP A 160 -9.44 6.67 -13.05
CA TRP A 160 -10.73 7.34 -13.19
C TRP A 160 -10.60 8.87 -13.21
N LYS A 161 -9.76 9.41 -12.31
CA LYS A 161 -9.56 10.84 -12.14
C LYS A 161 -8.63 11.49 -13.17
N LEU A 162 -7.57 10.80 -13.56
CA LEU A 162 -6.48 11.34 -14.37
C LEU A 162 -6.52 10.89 -15.84
N GLY A 163 -7.33 9.87 -16.16
CA GLY A 163 -7.47 9.31 -17.50
C GLY A 163 -6.34 8.38 -17.93
N HIS A 164 -5.35 8.10 -17.06
CA HIS A 164 -4.25 7.17 -17.32
C HIS A 164 -3.95 6.32 -16.09
N ARG A 165 -3.46 5.09 -16.31
CA ARG A 165 -3.19 4.10 -15.26
C ARG A 165 -1.72 4.12 -14.86
N ASP A 166 -1.43 4.61 -13.66
CA ASP A 166 -0.08 4.67 -13.06
C ASP A 166 0.10 3.61 -11.97
N GLU A 167 -0.12 2.32 -12.29
CA GLU A 167 -0.14 1.24 -11.30
C GLU A 167 1.20 1.08 -10.58
N SER A 168 2.29 0.94 -11.34
CA SER A 168 3.63 0.73 -10.76
C SER A 168 4.08 1.90 -9.88
N LEU A 169 3.76 3.14 -10.29
CA LEU A 169 4.07 4.35 -9.52
C LEU A 169 3.23 4.41 -8.23
N THR A 170 1.94 4.11 -8.31
CA THR A 170 1.03 4.10 -7.17
C THR A 170 1.46 3.06 -6.12
N LEU A 171 1.79 1.85 -6.56
CA LEU A 171 2.24 0.78 -5.65
C LEU A 171 3.62 1.05 -5.04
N SER A 172 4.50 1.80 -5.73
CA SER A 172 5.83 2.17 -5.24
C SER A 172 5.79 3.21 -4.10
N VAL A 173 4.68 3.91 -3.92
CA VAL A 173 4.50 4.89 -2.83
C VAL A 173 4.63 4.22 -1.47
N ARG A 174 4.08 3.01 -1.30
CA ARG A 174 4.13 2.31 -0.02
C ARG A 174 5.56 2.01 0.45
N PRO A 175 6.43 1.32 -0.32
CA PRO A 175 7.82 1.12 0.09
C PRO A 175 8.57 2.43 0.37
N LEU A 176 8.26 3.51 -0.35
CA LEU A 176 8.84 4.82 -0.09
C LEU A 176 8.43 5.34 1.29
N VAL A 177 7.13 5.29 1.62
CA VAL A 177 6.59 5.72 2.91
C VAL A 177 7.17 4.87 4.05
N ASP A 178 7.28 3.55 3.89
CA ASP A 178 7.89 2.64 4.87
C ASP A 178 9.35 3.03 5.15
N LYS A 179 10.15 3.33 4.10
CA LYS A 179 11.55 3.73 4.26
C LYS A 179 11.71 5.09 4.92
N LEU A 180 10.89 6.07 4.56
CA LEU A 180 10.89 7.38 5.19
C LEU A 180 10.46 7.30 6.66
N GLY A 181 9.41 6.53 6.96
CA GLY A 181 8.94 6.29 8.33
C GLY A 181 10.00 5.59 9.18
N GLY A 182 10.66 4.55 8.64
CA GLY A 182 11.74 3.84 9.33
C GLY A 182 12.96 4.72 9.61
N ALA A 183 13.38 5.53 8.64
CA ALA A 183 14.51 6.46 8.82
C ALA A 183 14.23 7.50 9.91
N MET A 184 13.03 8.11 9.89
CA MET A 184 12.60 9.07 10.92
C MET A 184 12.48 8.40 12.30
N SER A 185 11.92 7.18 12.35
CA SER A 185 11.80 6.41 13.58
C SER A 185 13.16 6.11 14.21
N ASN A 186 14.16 5.69 13.42
CA ASN A 186 15.52 5.42 13.91
C ASN A 186 16.15 6.68 14.52
N TRP A 187 15.97 7.84 13.89
CA TRP A 187 16.43 9.11 14.44
C TRP A 187 15.74 9.42 15.77
N LEU A 188 14.42 9.25 15.87
CA LEU A 188 13.65 9.47 17.10
C LEU A 188 14.08 8.51 18.22
N VAL A 189 14.22 7.22 17.92
CA VAL A 189 14.68 6.20 18.88
C VAL A 189 16.04 6.57 19.44
N SER A 190 16.99 6.98 18.60
CA SER A 190 18.32 7.42 19.03
C SER A 190 18.23 8.67 19.94
N THR A 191 17.39 9.64 19.56
CA THR A 191 17.18 10.86 20.34
C THR A 191 16.56 10.55 21.72
N ILE A 192 15.55 9.67 21.76
CA ILE A 192 14.89 9.23 23.00
C ILE A 192 15.88 8.47 23.89
N ALA A 193 16.67 7.56 23.31
CA ALA A 193 17.67 6.80 24.06
C ALA A 193 18.72 7.70 24.71
N VAL A 194 19.23 8.70 23.98
CA VAL A 194 20.19 9.68 24.51
C VAL A 194 19.54 10.54 25.61
N ALA A 195 18.32 11.06 25.38
CA ALA A 195 17.61 11.89 26.38
C ALA A 195 17.29 11.10 27.66
N ALA A 196 17.05 9.78 27.53
CA ALA A 196 16.83 8.89 28.66
C ALA A 196 18.12 8.34 29.30
N GLY A 197 19.30 8.73 28.80
CA GLY A 197 20.58 8.22 29.30
C GLY A 197 20.86 6.74 28.99
N MET A 198 20.09 6.14 28.09
CA MET A 198 20.18 4.73 27.69
C MET A 198 21.18 4.55 26.54
N THR A 199 22.45 4.87 26.81
CA THR A 199 23.55 4.85 25.84
C THR A 199 24.54 3.73 26.15
N THR A 200 25.55 3.58 25.31
CA THR A 200 26.61 2.59 25.48
C THR A 200 27.27 2.73 26.85
N GLY A 201 27.34 1.60 27.60
CA GLY A 201 27.88 1.57 28.96
C GLY A 201 26.89 1.85 30.07
N ALA A 202 25.65 2.29 29.76
CA ALA A 202 24.59 2.41 30.73
C ALA A 202 24.05 1.03 31.16
N SER A 203 23.58 0.93 32.39
CA SER A 203 22.92 -0.28 32.95
C SER A 203 21.59 0.12 33.60
N ALA A 204 20.72 -0.86 33.84
CA ALA A 204 19.44 -0.61 34.51
C ALA A 204 19.60 0.11 35.86
N SER A 205 20.69 -0.14 36.58
CA SER A 205 21.00 0.49 37.87
C SER A 205 21.50 1.93 37.76
N THR A 206 22.00 2.35 36.59
CA THR A 206 22.51 3.73 36.39
C THR A 206 21.43 4.70 35.89
N ILE A 207 20.29 4.20 35.42
CA ILE A 207 19.20 5.04 34.91
C ILE A 207 18.38 5.59 36.06
N THR A 208 18.30 6.89 36.14
CA THR A 208 17.53 7.63 37.19
C THR A 208 16.02 7.51 36.95
N THR A 209 15.22 7.68 38.00
CA THR A 209 13.75 7.70 37.92
C THR A 209 13.24 8.76 36.92
N HIS A 210 13.91 9.91 36.86
CA HIS A 210 13.56 10.97 35.90
C HIS A 210 13.80 10.50 34.44
N GLN A 211 14.92 9.87 34.15
CA GLN A 211 15.25 9.31 32.84
C GLN A 211 14.29 8.21 32.43
N GLN A 212 13.92 7.32 33.38
CA GLN A 212 12.88 6.31 33.13
C GLN A 212 11.53 6.94 32.79
N SER A 213 11.16 8.06 33.43
CA SER A 213 9.91 8.76 33.14
C SER A 213 9.93 9.39 31.73
N ILE A 214 11.05 10.03 31.36
CA ILE A 214 11.23 10.55 29.98
C ILE A 214 11.10 9.43 28.96
N PHE A 215 11.78 8.31 29.19
CA PHE A 215 11.73 7.15 28.31
C PHE A 215 10.30 6.61 28.17
N LYS A 216 9.62 6.33 29.29
CA LYS A 216 8.25 5.78 29.27
C LYS A 216 7.27 6.73 28.58
N LEU A 217 7.35 8.04 28.90
CA LEU A 217 6.49 9.03 28.25
C LEU A 217 6.72 9.04 26.73
N SER A 218 7.98 9.07 26.30
CA SER A 218 8.32 9.06 24.88
C SER A 218 7.93 7.75 24.18
N MET A 219 8.12 6.61 24.85
CA MET A 219 7.80 5.29 24.31
C MET A 219 6.30 5.06 24.11
N PHE A 220 5.44 5.61 24.98
CA PHE A 220 4.01 5.35 24.95
C PHE A 220 3.20 6.52 24.38
N ALA A 221 3.45 7.75 24.81
CA ALA A 221 2.66 8.91 24.37
C ALA A 221 2.93 9.29 22.92
N PHE A 222 4.19 9.27 22.48
CA PHE A 222 4.53 9.65 21.11
C PHE A 222 3.94 8.68 20.06
N PRO A 223 4.12 7.35 20.14
CA PRO A 223 3.49 6.42 19.20
C PRO A 223 1.96 6.49 19.23
N ALA A 224 1.35 6.60 20.41
CA ALA A 224 -0.09 6.75 20.52
C ALA A 224 -0.59 8.01 19.81
N ALA A 225 0.07 9.13 20.00
CA ALA A 225 -0.28 10.39 19.36
C ALA A 225 -0.14 10.32 17.84
N THR A 226 0.98 9.79 17.32
CA THR A 226 1.21 9.67 15.88
C THR A 226 0.22 8.70 15.23
N MET A 227 -0.11 7.58 15.86
CA MET A 227 -1.12 6.64 15.40
C MET A 227 -2.52 7.28 15.37
N LEU A 228 -2.88 8.06 16.38
CA LEU A 228 -4.16 8.80 16.41
C LEU A 228 -4.21 9.86 15.30
N ILE A 229 -3.12 10.60 15.06
CA ILE A 229 -3.03 11.57 13.96
C ILE A 229 -3.21 10.85 12.62
N GLY A 230 -2.50 9.72 12.39
CA GLY A 230 -2.64 8.91 11.18
C GLY A 230 -4.06 8.41 10.98
N ALA A 231 -4.67 7.86 12.02
CA ALA A 231 -6.05 7.39 11.99
C ALA A 231 -7.04 8.54 11.71
N PHE A 232 -6.85 9.71 12.31
CA PHE A 232 -7.66 10.89 12.06
C PHE A 232 -7.58 11.39 10.62
N ILE A 233 -6.36 11.43 10.05
CA ILE A 233 -6.16 11.80 8.64
C ILE A 233 -6.92 10.83 7.72
N ILE A 234 -6.76 9.51 7.93
CA ILE A 234 -7.45 8.49 7.14
C ILE A 234 -8.97 8.61 7.30
N ALA A 235 -9.45 8.86 8.53
CA ALA A 235 -10.88 9.04 8.79
C ALA A 235 -11.51 10.18 7.97
N ARG A 236 -10.82 11.32 7.96
CA ARG A 236 -11.38 12.57 7.42
C ARG A 236 -11.12 12.74 5.93
N LYS A 237 -10.00 12.24 5.41
CA LYS A 237 -9.52 12.55 4.07
C LYS A 237 -9.60 11.38 3.10
N VAL A 238 -9.48 10.15 3.57
CA VAL A 238 -9.61 8.97 2.71
C VAL A 238 -11.10 8.61 2.59
N THR A 239 -11.71 8.99 1.47
CA THR A 239 -13.14 8.75 1.19
C THR A 239 -13.36 7.55 0.27
N LEU A 240 -12.29 6.89 -0.16
CA LEU A 240 -12.35 5.70 -1.00
C LEU A 240 -12.81 4.50 -0.15
N THR A 241 -14.10 4.22 -0.22
CA THR A 241 -14.74 3.04 0.39
C THR A 241 -14.94 1.95 -0.67
N GLU A 242 -15.19 0.71 -0.22
CA GLU A 242 -15.48 -0.42 -1.12
C GLU A 242 -16.62 -0.11 -2.10
N ALA A 243 -17.69 0.50 -1.62
CA ALA A 243 -18.85 0.88 -2.44
C ALA A 243 -18.51 1.98 -3.47
N ARG A 244 -17.65 2.93 -3.08
CA ARG A 244 -17.18 3.97 -4.01
C ARG A 244 -16.22 3.40 -5.04
N HIS A 245 -15.34 2.51 -4.63
CA HIS A 245 -14.43 1.81 -5.52
C HIS A 245 -15.19 0.98 -6.57
N ALA A 246 -16.20 0.19 -6.16
CA ALA A 246 -17.03 -0.59 -7.07
C ALA A 246 -17.69 0.28 -8.15
N LYS A 247 -18.22 1.47 -7.79
CA LYS A 247 -18.79 2.42 -8.75
C LYS A 247 -17.74 2.97 -9.72
N ILE A 248 -16.53 3.22 -9.25
CA ILE A 248 -15.43 3.70 -10.09
C ILE A 248 -15.03 2.65 -11.12
N VAL A 249 -14.94 1.37 -10.70
CA VAL A 249 -14.64 0.26 -11.60
C VAL A 249 -15.73 0.11 -12.66
N GLU A 250 -17.01 0.11 -12.28
CA GLU A 250 -18.16 0.07 -13.20
C GLU A 250 -18.12 1.22 -14.23
N GLU A 251 -17.82 2.44 -13.78
CA GLU A 251 -17.70 3.59 -14.68
C GLU A 251 -16.50 3.47 -15.63
N LEU A 252 -15.38 2.94 -15.16
CA LEU A 252 -14.21 2.67 -16.01
C LEU A 252 -14.52 1.61 -17.06
N GLU A 253 -15.17 0.51 -16.70
CA GLU A 253 -15.59 -0.55 -17.62
C GLU A 253 -16.53 0.00 -18.71
N HIS A 254 -17.49 0.82 -18.32
CA HIS A 254 -18.39 1.50 -19.26
C HIS A 254 -17.62 2.42 -20.24
N ARG A 255 -16.67 3.23 -19.75
CA ARG A 255 -15.83 4.08 -20.61
C ARG A 255 -15.01 3.26 -21.61
N PHE A 256 -14.48 2.11 -21.18
CA PHE A 256 -13.73 1.22 -22.07
C PHE A 256 -14.62 0.56 -23.12
N SER A 257 -15.82 0.11 -22.76
CA SER A 257 -16.74 -0.52 -23.72
C SER A 257 -17.20 0.48 -24.79
N VAL A 258 -17.50 1.72 -24.44
CA VAL A 258 -17.85 2.79 -25.39
C VAL A 258 -16.66 3.10 -26.31
N ALA A 259 -15.46 3.27 -25.77
CA ALA A 259 -14.26 3.55 -26.55
C ALA A 259 -13.92 2.41 -27.52
N THR A 260 -14.16 1.15 -27.14
CA THR A 260 -13.95 -0.01 -27.99
C THR A 260 -14.97 -0.02 -29.12
N SER A 261 -16.25 0.19 -28.85
CA SER A 261 -17.30 0.25 -29.87
C SER A 261 -17.08 1.41 -30.87
N GLU A 262 -16.65 2.58 -30.40
CA GLU A 262 -16.30 3.70 -31.29
C GLU A 262 -15.10 3.38 -32.19
N ASN A 263 -14.09 2.67 -31.67
CA ASN A 263 -12.94 2.27 -32.46
C ASN A 263 -13.29 1.16 -33.47
N GLU A 264 -14.17 0.23 -33.13
CA GLU A 264 -14.69 -0.78 -34.06
C GLU A 264 -15.51 -0.11 -35.19
N VAL A 265 -16.33 0.88 -34.87
CA VAL A 265 -17.07 1.66 -35.88
C VAL A 265 -16.10 2.42 -36.79
N LYS A 266 -15.07 3.06 -36.24
CA LYS A 266 -14.04 3.75 -37.05
C LYS A 266 -13.20 2.79 -37.88
N ALA A 267 -12.88 1.61 -37.37
CA ALA A 267 -12.12 0.59 -38.10
C ALA A 267 -12.91 -0.02 -39.28
N ASN A 268 -14.25 -0.01 -39.19
CA ASN A 268 -15.11 -0.47 -40.26
C ASN A 268 -15.39 0.61 -41.35
N VAL A 269 -14.96 1.86 -41.13
CA VAL A 269 -15.01 2.90 -42.16
C VAL A 269 -13.72 2.88 -42.97
N VAL A 270 -13.72 2.14 -44.07
CA VAL A 270 -12.61 2.17 -45.02
C VAL A 270 -12.84 3.36 -45.96
N SER A 271 -11.98 4.36 -45.84
CA SER A 271 -11.91 5.49 -46.77
C SER A 271 -11.15 5.05 -48.04
N LEU A 272 -11.89 4.73 -49.09
CA LEU A 272 -11.30 4.41 -50.40
C LEU A 272 -11.06 5.72 -51.17
N VAL A 273 -9.80 6.04 -51.43
CA VAL A 273 -9.41 7.12 -52.34
C VAL A 273 -9.22 6.52 -53.71
N THR A 274 -10.12 6.86 -54.63
CA THR A 274 -10.02 6.37 -56.03
C THR A 274 -9.13 7.28 -56.85
N PRO A 275 -8.23 6.73 -57.67
CA PRO A 275 -7.36 7.53 -58.56
C PRO A 275 -8.11 8.08 -59.79
N THR A 276 -9.35 7.71 -59.98
CA THR A 276 -10.18 8.11 -61.12
C THR A 276 -11.53 8.65 -60.66
N THR A 277 -12.10 9.57 -61.42
CA THR A 277 -13.46 10.06 -61.25
C THR A 277 -14.45 9.09 -61.90
N GLY A 278 -15.34 8.50 -61.12
CA GLY A 278 -16.34 7.55 -61.57
C GLY A 278 -17.47 7.38 -60.54
N TYR A 279 -18.45 6.56 -60.86
CA TYR A 279 -19.52 6.19 -59.92
C TYR A 279 -19.23 4.87 -59.27
N LEU A 280 -19.36 4.78 -57.99
CA LEU A 280 -19.19 3.56 -57.23
C LEU A 280 -20.40 2.64 -57.48
N VAL A 281 -20.16 1.43 -58.05
CA VAL A 281 -21.21 0.49 -58.32
C VAL A 281 -20.88 -0.88 -57.67
N ASP A 282 -21.91 -1.64 -57.34
CA ASP A 282 -21.74 -2.99 -56.81
C ASP A 282 -21.13 -3.89 -57.88
N LEU A 283 -20.22 -4.80 -57.53
CA LEU A 283 -19.59 -5.72 -58.45
C LEU A 283 -20.60 -6.58 -59.21
N SER A 284 -21.77 -6.90 -58.64
CA SER A 284 -22.83 -7.63 -59.26
C SER A 284 -23.45 -6.91 -60.48
N SER A 285 -23.24 -5.61 -60.61
CA SER A 285 -23.73 -4.80 -61.74
C SER A 285 -22.71 -4.59 -62.84
N VAL A 286 -21.50 -5.12 -62.69
CA VAL A 286 -20.43 -5.03 -63.68
C VAL A 286 -20.66 -6.03 -64.78
N ASN A 287 -20.48 -5.64 -66.05
CA ASN A 287 -20.70 -6.48 -67.20
C ASN A 287 -19.52 -7.44 -67.48
N ASP A 288 -19.09 -8.15 -66.43
CA ASP A 288 -18.04 -9.17 -66.44
C ASP A 288 -18.46 -10.30 -65.51
N GLU A 289 -18.59 -11.50 -66.03
CA GLU A 289 -19.13 -12.67 -65.32
C GLU A 289 -18.29 -13.09 -64.09
N HIS A 290 -16.98 -12.91 -64.16
CA HIS A 290 -16.07 -13.27 -63.04
C HIS A 290 -16.16 -12.30 -61.86
N PHE A 291 -16.38 -11.02 -62.15
CA PHE A 291 -16.58 -10.02 -61.11
C PHE A 291 -18.02 -10.00 -60.59
N ALA A 292 -19.01 -10.10 -61.48
CA ALA A 292 -20.44 -10.12 -61.11
C ALA A 292 -20.82 -11.35 -60.27
N SER A 293 -20.19 -12.49 -60.49
CA SER A 293 -20.43 -13.74 -59.72
C SER A 293 -19.81 -13.67 -58.31
N GLY A 294 -18.94 -12.73 -58.03
CA GLY A 294 -18.18 -12.64 -56.76
C GLY A 294 -17.11 -13.73 -56.63
N SER A 295 -16.75 -14.44 -57.68
CA SER A 295 -15.70 -15.48 -57.68
C SER A 295 -14.30 -14.92 -57.36
N MET A 296 -14.08 -13.64 -57.59
CA MET A 296 -12.83 -12.88 -57.29
C MET A 296 -12.89 -12.19 -55.93
N GLY A 297 -13.95 -12.38 -55.12
CA GLY A 297 -14.16 -11.76 -53.80
C GLY A 297 -15.25 -10.68 -53.84
N LYS A 298 -15.57 -10.15 -52.68
CA LYS A 298 -16.54 -9.03 -52.52
C LYS A 298 -15.84 -7.71 -52.67
N GLY A 299 -16.43 -6.77 -53.41
CA GLY A 299 -15.87 -5.42 -53.58
C GLY A 299 -16.81 -4.50 -54.33
N PHE A 300 -16.29 -3.35 -54.75
CA PHE A 300 -16.98 -2.35 -55.56
C PHE A 300 -16.17 -2.03 -56.81
N ALA A 301 -16.86 -1.69 -57.88
CA ALA A 301 -16.25 -1.20 -59.11
C ALA A 301 -16.47 0.32 -59.26
N ILE A 302 -15.58 0.98 -59.98
CA ILE A 302 -15.64 2.43 -60.29
C ILE A 302 -15.71 2.61 -61.78
#